data_7057dc8c5ff339a081e5821516998cf4
#
_entry.id   7057dc8c5ff339a081e5821516998cf4
#
_cell.length_a   1.000
_cell.length_b   1.000
_cell.length_c   1.000
_cell.angle_alpha   90.00
_cell.angle_beta   90.00
_cell.angle_gamma   90.00
#
_symmetry.space_group_name_H-M   'P 1'
#
loop_
_entity.id
_entity.type
_entity.pdbx_description
1 polymer ?
#
loop_
_entity_poly.entity_id
_entity_poly.type
_entity_poly.pdbx_seq_one_letter_code
_entity_poly.pdbx_strand_id
1 'polypeptide(L)'
;NEEIPIRYMQGMTTYTDLLAQNGYTCALAGKWHLGDSMRPQHGFSHWYTIGRGGCLYYESDVIEDGMLHMENRYITDRITERALGYLEEFSGREAPFYISVHYTAPHDPWDEDQHPAEYVERYRDCAFTATPDEPIHPNQIETTAYGTGEERKRLLRGYYAAVSAMDAGVGKLLDKLEELGIAEDTNVIFTSDNGMNMGHH
;
A
#
# COMPACT_ATOMS: atom_id res chain seq x y z
N ASN A 1 20.20 21.59 -12.90
CA ASN A 1 20.46 21.07 -11.55
C ASN A 1 19.68 19.79 -11.40
N GLU A 2 20.36 18.66 -11.48
CA GLU A 2 19.78 17.39 -11.06
C GLU A 2 19.64 17.46 -9.54
N GLU A 3 18.41 17.52 -9.05
CA GLU A 3 18.16 17.44 -7.61
C GLU A 3 18.59 16.05 -7.14
N ILE A 4 19.54 16.01 -6.22
CA ILE A 4 19.97 14.75 -5.61
C ILE A 4 18.80 14.26 -4.75
N PRO A 5 18.28 13.06 -4.99
CA PRO A 5 17.17 12.53 -4.20
C PRO A 5 17.56 12.45 -2.72
N ILE A 6 16.68 12.93 -1.86
CA ILE A 6 16.91 12.87 -0.41
C ILE A 6 16.76 11.42 0.05
N ARG A 7 17.66 10.97 0.92
CA ARG A 7 17.59 9.68 1.61
C ARG A 7 17.50 9.94 3.11
N TYR A 8 16.29 9.96 3.64
CA TYR A 8 16.05 10.39 5.03
C TYR A 8 16.74 9.50 6.07
N MET A 9 16.94 8.22 5.77
CA MET A 9 17.54 7.26 6.70
C MET A 9 19.03 6.97 6.38
N GLN A 10 19.67 7.79 5.54
CA GLN A 10 21.07 7.60 5.18
C GLN A 10 21.97 7.60 6.41
N GLY A 11 22.81 6.57 6.55
CA GLY A 11 23.73 6.43 7.67
C GLY A 11 23.10 5.80 8.94
N MET A 12 21.81 5.48 8.91
CA MET A 12 21.13 4.74 9.99
C MET A 12 21.17 3.23 9.69
N THR A 13 21.25 2.41 10.72
CA THR A 13 21.03 0.98 10.60
C THR A 13 19.57 0.68 10.94
N THR A 14 18.85 0.05 10.01
CA THR A 14 17.47 -0.34 10.21
C THR A 14 17.36 -1.83 10.57
N TYR A 15 16.15 -2.24 10.99
CA TYR A 15 15.91 -3.67 11.25
C TYR A 15 16.05 -4.52 9.98
N THR A 16 15.73 -3.98 8.81
CA THR A 16 15.90 -4.68 7.52
C THR A 16 17.37 -4.83 7.14
N ASP A 17 18.24 -3.87 7.50
CA ASP A 17 19.69 -4.04 7.38
C ASP A 17 20.19 -5.21 8.25
N LEU A 18 19.68 -5.31 9.49
CA LEU A 18 20.03 -6.40 10.40
C LEU A 18 19.51 -7.75 9.89
N LEU A 19 18.29 -7.81 9.35
CA LEU A 19 17.77 -9.03 8.74
C LEU A 19 18.66 -9.49 7.58
N ALA A 20 18.98 -8.58 6.64
CA ALA A 20 19.84 -8.89 5.51
C ALA A 20 21.23 -9.35 5.95
N GLN A 21 21.84 -8.72 6.97
CA GLN A 21 23.13 -9.14 7.54
C GLN A 21 23.08 -10.54 8.19
N ASN A 22 21.89 -10.99 8.59
CA ASN A 22 21.65 -12.32 9.15
C ASN A 22 21.09 -13.32 8.11
N GLY A 23 21.27 -13.05 6.83
CA GLY A 23 20.97 -13.98 5.74
C GLY A 23 19.55 -13.97 5.22
N TYR A 24 18.71 -13.02 5.65
CA TYR A 24 17.36 -12.85 5.09
C TYR A 24 17.42 -12.23 3.69
N THR A 25 16.59 -12.73 2.80
CA THR A 25 16.26 -12.04 1.55
C THR A 25 15.12 -11.05 1.83
N CYS A 26 15.37 -9.76 1.64
CA CYS A 26 14.40 -8.71 1.95
C CYS A 26 13.80 -8.12 0.67
N ALA A 27 12.46 -8.07 0.59
CA ALA A 27 11.71 -7.51 -0.53
C ALA A 27 10.73 -6.43 -0.07
N LEU A 28 10.51 -5.43 -0.93
CA LEU A 28 9.50 -4.41 -0.73
C LEU A 28 8.60 -4.33 -1.97
N ALA A 29 7.29 -4.35 -1.75
CA ALA A 29 6.27 -4.08 -2.75
C ALA A 29 5.35 -2.96 -2.27
N GLY A 30 5.36 -1.81 -2.94
CA GLY A 30 4.47 -0.67 -2.67
C GLY A 30 5.15 0.62 -2.25
N LYS A 31 4.54 1.39 -1.38
CA LYS A 31 4.98 2.73 -1.01
C LYS A 31 6.26 2.72 -0.17
N TRP A 32 7.31 3.44 -0.62
CA TRP A 32 8.51 3.67 0.19
C TRP A 32 8.39 4.93 1.07
N HIS A 33 8.15 6.07 0.46
CA HIS A 33 7.95 7.39 1.10
C HIS A 33 9.06 7.87 2.06
N LEU A 34 10.24 7.28 1.98
CA LEU A 34 11.43 7.66 2.79
C LEU A 34 12.55 8.25 1.92
N GLY A 35 12.15 9.02 0.90
CA GLY A 35 13.06 9.70 -0.02
C GLY A 35 13.23 8.94 -1.34
N ASP A 36 14.47 8.78 -1.77
CA ASP A 36 14.82 8.17 -3.06
C ASP A 36 14.18 6.77 -3.23
N SER A 37 13.20 6.66 -4.13
CA SER A 37 12.51 5.40 -4.44
C SER A 37 13.17 4.64 -5.61
N MET A 38 14.15 5.24 -6.30
CA MET A 38 14.73 4.66 -7.53
C MET A 38 15.54 3.40 -7.31
N ARG A 39 16.01 3.16 -6.09
CA ARG A 39 16.92 2.05 -5.78
C ARG A 39 16.59 1.42 -4.45
N PRO A 40 16.81 0.09 -4.31
CA PRO A 40 16.71 -0.58 -3.03
C PRO A 40 17.59 0.10 -1.97
N GLN A 41 17.10 0.17 -0.75
CA GLN A 41 17.77 0.75 0.41
C GLN A 41 17.64 -0.18 1.60
N HIS A 42 18.47 0.00 2.61
CA HIS A 42 18.33 -0.63 3.93
C HIS A 42 18.12 -2.15 3.90
N GLY A 43 19.02 -2.87 3.25
CA GLY A 43 18.99 -4.33 3.21
C GLY A 43 17.98 -4.94 2.24
N PHE A 44 17.12 -4.15 1.62
CA PHE A 44 16.23 -4.63 0.57
C PHE A 44 17.02 -4.99 -0.70
N SER A 45 16.74 -6.15 -1.29
CA SER A 45 17.32 -6.63 -2.54
C SER A 45 16.31 -6.75 -3.67
N HIS A 46 15.00 -6.83 -3.33
CA HIS A 46 13.89 -6.88 -4.27
C HIS A 46 13.02 -5.65 -4.04
N TRP A 47 12.68 -4.95 -5.13
CA TRP A 47 12.18 -3.59 -5.01
C TRP A 47 11.16 -3.27 -6.10
N TYR A 48 9.93 -3.15 -5.70
CA TYR A 48 8.85 -2.63 -6.51
C TYR A 48 8.17 -1.51 -5.74
N THR A 49 8.30 -0.28 -6.18
CA THR A 49 7.78 0.86 -5.43
C THR A 49 6.97 1.81 -6.30
N ILE A 50 6.03 2.52 -5.67
CA ILE A 50 5.43 3.70 -6.29
C ILE A 50 6.47 4.82 -6.34
N GLY A 51 6.48 5.59 -7.44
CA GLY A 51 7.51 6.60 -7.72
C GLY A 51 7.46 7.83 -6.82
N ARG A 52 6.31 8.07 -6.16
CA ARG A 52 6.05 9.25 -5.33
C ARG A 52 5.45 8.86 -3.99
N GLY A 53 5.33 9.83 -3.06
CA GLY A 53 4.71 9.62 -1.75
C GLY A 53 3.20 9.37 -1.78
N GLY A 54 2.53 9.69 -2.89
CA GLY A 54 1.14 9.37 -3.19
C GLY A 54 0.98 9.07 -4.68
N CYS A 55 -0.08 8.39 -5.06
CA CYS A 55 -0.39 8.05 -6.45
C CYS A 55 -1.90 7.98 -6.67
N LEU A 56 -2.32 8.08 -7.92
CA LEU A 56 -3.65 7.61 -8.33
C LEU A 56 -3.69 6.09 -8.21
N TYR A 57 -4.89 5.51 -8.11
CA TYR A 57 -5.03 4.05 -8.06
C TYR A 57 -4.90 3.41 -9.44
N TYR A 58 -5.17 4.18 -10.49
CA TYR A 58 -4.80 3.88 -11.87
C TYR A 58 -3.82 4.94 -12.36
N GLU A 59 -3.04 4.61 -13.38
CA GLU A 59 -2.02 5.52 -13.94
C GLU A 59 -0.98 5.94 -12.89
N SER A 60 -0.48 4.96 -12.14
CA SER A 60 0.52 5.21 -11.10
C SER A 60 1.94 5.16 -11.66
N ASP A 61 2.76 6.13 -11.27
CA ASP A 61 4.22 6.04 -11.47
C ASP A 61 4.78 4.93 -10.58
N VAL A 62 5.40 3.91 -11.16
CA VAL A 62 6.05 2.82 -10.42
C VAL A 62 7.50 2.67 -10.84
N ILE A 63 8.30 2.14 -9.92
CA ILE A 63 9.71 1.83 -10.13
C ILE A 63 9.88 0.33 -9.99
N GLU A 64 10.33 -0.28 -11.05
CA GLU A 64 10.64 -1.69 -11.16
C GLU A 64 11.98 -1.85 -11.86
N ASP A 65 12.87 -2.67 -11.33
CA ASP A 65 14.22 -2.89 -11.88
C ASP A 65 15.01 -1.59 -12.12
N GLY A 66 14.81 -0.59 -11.26
CA GLY A 66 15.44 0.72 -11.35
C GLY A 66 14.92 1.62 -12.47
N MET A 67 13.83 1.24 -13.11
CA MET A 67 13.17 2.02 -14.16
C MET A 67 11.83 2.57 -13.70
N LEU A 68 11.61 3.86 -13.95
CA LEU A 68 10.31 4.50 -13.73
C LEU A 68 9.42 4.27 -14.95
N HIS A 69 8.22 3.78 -14.74
CA HIS A 69 7.21 3.64 -15.79
C HIS A 69 5.80 3.88 -15.26
N MET A 70 4.84 4.06 -16.15
CA MET A 70 3.43 4.20 -15.81
C MET A 70 2.78 2.82 -15.72
N GLU A 71 2.15 2.51 -14.57
CA GLU A 71 1.30 1.36 -14.37
C GLU A 71 -0.17 1.78 -14.52
N ASN A 72 -0.85 1.25 -15.51
CA ASN A 72 -2.25 1.61 -15.82
C ASN A 72 -3.27 0.71 -15.09
N ARG A 73 -2.84 -0.41 -14.53
CA ARG A 73 -3.69 -1.30 -13.76
C ARG A 73 -3.86 -0.79 -12.33
N TYR A 74 -4.86 -1.29 -11.65
CA TYR A 74 -5.14 -0.93 -10.26
C TYR A 74 -3.93 -1.23 -9.37
N ILE A 75 -3.38 -0.18 -8.74
CA ILE A 75 -2.08 -0.29 -8.04
C ILE A 75 -2.12 -1.26 -6.85
N THR A 76 -3.25 -1.37 -6.14
CA THR A 76 -3.40 -2.33 -5.04
C THR A 76 -3.22 -3.77 -5.53
N ASP A 77 -3.80 -4.12 -6.69
CA ASP A 77 -3.62 -5.45 -7.28
C ASP A 77 -2.17 -5.66 -7.73
N ARG A 78 -1.54 -4.64 -8.29
CA ARG A 78 -0.13 -4.72 -8.73
C ARG A 78 0.83 -4.95 -7.57
N ILE A 79 0.63 -4.25 -6.46
CA ILE A 79 1.41 -4.47 -5.24
C ILE A 79 1.21 -5.90 -4.74
N THR A 80 -0.03 -6.38 -4.71
CA THR A 80 -0.36 -7.77 -4.33
C THR A 80 0.31 -8.78 -5.24
N GLU A 81 0.18 -8.64 -6.56
CA GLU A 81 0.80 -9.53 -7.55
C GLU A 81 2.32 -9.59 -7.40
N ARG A 82 2.95 -8.45 -7.15
CA ARG A 82 4.39 -8.41 -6.94
C ARG A 82 4.81 -9.13 -5.66
N ALA A 83 4.08 -8.94 -4.57
CA ALA A 83 4.32 -9.64 -3.32
C ALA A 83 4.09 -11.16 -3.44
N LEU A 84 3.06 -11.59 -4.18
CA LEU A 84 2.84 -13.01 -4.52
C LEU A 84 4.03 -13.60 -5.29
N GLY A 85 4.56 -12.86 -6.28
CA GLY A 85 5.75 -13.27 -7.01
C GLY A 85 6.97 -13.44 -6.11
N TYR A 86 7.16 -12.57 -5.12
CA TYR A 86 8.24 -12.72 -4.14
C TYR A 86 8.04 -13.94 -3.24
N LEU A 87 6.80 -14.23 -2.81
CA LEU A 87 6.50 -15.45 -2.04
C LEU A 87 6.84 -16.70 -2.84
N GLU A 88 6.45 -16.77 -4.11
CA GLU A 88 6.76 -17.89 -4.99
C GLU A 88 8.28 -18.05 -5.20
N GLU A 89 8.98 -16.95 -5.41
CA GLU A 89 10.43 -16.97 -5.61
C GLU A 89 11.18 -17.42 -4.35
N PHE A 90 10.75 -16.95 -3.17
CA PHE A 90 11.50 -17.18 -1.93
C PHE A 90 11.15 -18.51 -1.27
N SER A 91 9.94 -19.03 -1.45
CA SER A 91 9.53 -20.33 -0.87
C SER A 91 10.38 -21.52 -1.31
N GLY A 92 11.02 -21.42 -2.50
CA GLY A 92 11.95 -22.44 -3.00
C GLY A 92 13.39 -22.30 -2.51
N ARG A 93 13.69 -21.31 -1.65
CA ARG A 93 15.06 -21.03 -1.18
C ARG A 93 15.25 -21.54 0.26
N GLU A 94 16.49 -21.92 0.60
CA GLU A 94 16.84 -22.26 1.99
C GLU A 94 16.95 -21.01 2.90
N ALA A 95 17.24 -19.85 2.32
CA ALA A 95 17.38 -18.59 3.06
C ALA A 95 16.02 -18.09 3.57
N PRO A 96 15.94 -17.62 4.82
CA PRO A 96 14.74 -16.97 5.32
C PRO A 96 14.45 -15.67 4.55
N PHE A 97 13.19 -15.24 4.55
CA PHE A 97 12.80 -14.02 3.85
C PHE A 97 12.04 -13.04 4.74
N TYR A 98 12.06 -11.79 4.32
CA TYR A 98 11.23 -10.71 4.82
C TYR A 98 10.59 -9.99 3.63
N ILE A 99 9.27 -9.92 3.61
CA ILE A 99 8.53 -9.19 2.58
C ILE A 99 7.71 -8.09 3.24
N SER A 100 7.96 -6.86 2.82
CA SER A 100 7.22 -5.68 3.25
C SER A 100 6.23 -5.28 2.16
N VAL A 101 4.92 -5.39 2.45
CA VAL A 101 3.86 -5.05 1.49
C VAL A 101 3.22 -3.75 1.94
N HIS A 102 3.52 -2.67 1.24
CA HIS A 102 3.11 -1.32 1.60
C HIS A 102 2.02 -0.81 0.65
N TYR A 103 0.78 -1.14 0.95
CA TYR A 103 -0.35 -0.61 0.20
C TYR A 103 -0.48 0.90 0.35
N THR A 104 -0.88 1.59 -0.72
CA THR A 104 -1.33 2.98 -0.64
C THR A 104 -2.73 3.04 -0.03
N ALA A 105 -3.56 2.04 -0.31
CA ALA A 105 -4.91 1.93 0.23
C ALA A 105 -4.90 1.91 1.78
N PRO A 106 -5.84 2.61 2.44
CA PRO A 106 -6.97 3.35 1.88
C PRO A 106 -6.73 4.87 1.79
N HIS A 107 -5.52 5.33 1.47
CA HIS A 107 -5.23 6.74 1.23
C HIS A 107 -6.09 7.31 0.08
N ASP A 108 -6.35 8.63 0.04
CA ASP A 108 -6.99 9.25 -1.12
C ASP A 108 -6.14 9.06 -2.41
N PRO A 109 -6.76 9.20 -3.60
CA PRO A 109 -8.12 9.68 -3.92
C PRO A 109 -9.21 8.64 -3.69
N TRP A 110 -10.38 9.11 -3.25
CA TRP A 110 -11.57 8.29 -2.98
C TRP A 110 -12.68 8.49 -4.02
N ASP A 111 -12.35 9.03 -5.18
CA ASP A 111 -13.28 9.09 -6.28
C ASP A 111 -13.65 7.68 -6.77
N GLU A 112 -14.93 7.46 -7.08
CA GLU A 112 -15.44 6.13 -7.42
C GLU A 112 -14.73 5.53 -8.64
N ASP A 113 -14.29 6.35 -9.58
CA ASP A 113 -13.55 5.94 -10.79
C ASP A 113 -12.11 5.51 -10.51
N GLN A 114 -11.58 5.81 -9.33
CA GLN A 114 -10.27 5.37 -8.87
C GLN A 114 -10.28 3.94 -8.31
N HIS A 115 -11.44 3.30 -8.21
CA HIS A 115 -11.57 1.97 -7.60
C HIS A 115 -12.35 1.01 -8.49
N PRO A 116 -12.08 -0.31 -8.42
CA PRO A 116 -12.82 -1.28 -9.20
C PRO A 116 -14.33 -1.22 -8.88
N ALA A 117 -15.14 -1.14 -9.93
CA ALA A 117 -16.58 -0.96 -9.81
C ALA A 117 -17.25 -2.02 -8.92
N GLU A 118 -16.75 -3.25 -8.92
CA GLU A 118 -17.28 -4.33 -8.08
C GLU A 118 -17.18 -4.02 -6.58
N TYR A 119 -16.14 -3.31 -6.14
CA TYR A 119 -16.00 -2.90 -4.74
C TYR A 119 -16.84 -1.66 -4.44
N VAL A 120 -16.92 -0.69 -5.37
CA VAL A 120 -17.74 0.51 -5.21
C VAL A 120 -19.22 0.14 -5.10
N GLU A 121 -19.71 -0.77 -5.95
CA GLU A 121 -21.12 -1.20 -5.96
C GLU A 121 -21.55 -1.89 -4.66
N ARG A 122 -20.65 -2.54 -3.92
CA ARG A 122 -20.95 -3.11 -2.59
C ARG A 122 -21.49 -2.05 -1.61
N TYR A 123 -21.13 -0.81 -1.80
CA TYR A 123 -21.44 0.31 -0.90
C TYR A 123 -22.44 1.30 -1.51
N ARG A 124 -23.07 0.96 -2.65
CA ARG A 124 -24.00 1.86 -3.36
C ARG A 124 -25.13 2.35 -2.45
N ASP A 125 -25.74 1.46 -1.70
CA ASP A 125 -26.86 1.73 -0.81
C ASP A 125 -26.46 1.80 0.68
N CYS A 126 -25.15 1.92 0.95
CA CYS A 126 -24.65 1.99 2.33
C CYS A 126 -25.00 3.33 2.98
N ALA A 127 -25.58 3.30 4.16
CA ALA A 127 -25.92 4.49 4.93
C ALA A 127 -24.73 5.10 5.69
N PHE A 128 -23.60 4.40 5.77
CA PHE A 128 -22.35 4.80 6.46
C PHE A 128 -22.57 5.24 7.92
N THR A 129 -23.47 4.55 8.63
CA THR A 129 -23.81 4.89 10.02
C THR A 129 -22.66 4.72 11.03
N ALA A 130 -21.61 3.99 10.64
CA ALA A 130 -20.41 3.82 11.45
C ALA A 130 -19.43 5.01 11.35
N THR A 131 -19.66 5.93 10.41
CA THR A 131 -18.83 7.13 10.23
C THR A 131 -19.68 8.36 10.56
N PRO A 132 -19.38 9.13 11.62
CA PRO A 132 -20.14 10.31 11.99
C PRO A 132 -20.19 11.35 10.89
N ASP A 133 -21.33 12.01 10.73
CA ASP A 133 -21.51 13.14 9.81
C ASP A 133 -21.42 14.46 10.60
N GLU A 134 -20.27 14.63 11.26
CA GLU A 134 -19.97 15.81 12.05
C GLU A 134 -19.52 16.99 11.17
N PRO A 135 -19.75 18.24 11.61
CA PRO A 135 -19.20 19.40 10.92
C PRO A 135 -17.69 19.31 10.81
N ILE A 136 -17.17 19.52 9.60
CA ILE A 136 -15.71 19.52 9.37
C ILE A 136 -15.09 20.68 10.17
N HIS A 137 -14.04 20.37 10.93
CA HIS A 137 -13.31 21.39 11.66
C HIS A 137 -12.70 22.41 10.66
N PRO A 138 -12.78 23.73 10.94
CA PRO A 138 -12.30 24.76 10.00
C PRO A 138 -10.87 24.54 9.49
N ASN A 139 -9.98 24.00 10.30
CA ASN A 139 -8.59 23.70 9.90
C ASN A 139 -8.46 22.46 8.98
N GLN A 140 -9.54 21.72 8.80
CA GLN A 140 -9.55 20.52 7.96
C GLN A 140 -10.27 20.71 6.63
N ILE A 141 -10.95 21.84 6.42
CA ILE A 141 -11.74 22.11 5.21
C ILE A 141 -10.90 21.96 3.93
N GLU A 142 -9.63 22.35 3.98
CA GLU A 142 -8.72 22.28 2.82
C GLU A 142 -7.89 20.98 2.78
N THR A 143 -7.95 20.16 3.83
CA THR A 143 -7.10 18.96 3.98
C THR A 143 -7.87 17.65 3.99
N THR A 144 -9.20 17.71 4.11
CA THR A 144 -10.06 16.52 4.08
C THR A 144 -10.74 16.38 2.73
N ALA A 145 -10.58 15.22 2.12
CA ALA A 145 -11.12 14.91 0.81
C ALA A 145 -12.58 14.44 0.85
N TYR A 146 -13.24 14.38 1.99
CA TYR A 146 -14.54 13.71 2.10
C TYR A 146 -15.73 14.66 2.30
N GLY A 147 -15.81 15.81 1.71
CA GLY A 147 -17.00 16.66 1.56
C GLY A 147 -18.13 16.52 2.61
N THR A 148 -19.33 16.92 2.27
CA THR A 148 -20.55 16.80 3.10
C THR A 148 -21.70 16.19 2.29
N GLY A 149 -22.74 15.67 2.97
CA GLY A 149 -23.95 15.17 2.33
C GLY A 149 -23.70 14.06 1.31
N GLU A 150 -24.24 14.17 0.11
CA GLU A 150 -24.10 13.16 -0.94
C GLU A 150 -22.65 13.06 -1.48
N GLU A 151 -21.94 14.16 -1.51
CA GLU A 151 -20.51 14.15 -1.89
C GLU A 151 -19.69 13.33 -0.91
N ARG A 152 -19.92 13.51 0.39
CA ARG A 152 -19.30 12.70 1.42
C ARG A 152 -19.60 11.21 1.23
N LYS A 153 -20.86 10.84 0.95
CA LYS A 153 -21.21 9.43 0.71
C LYS A 153 -20.50 8.86 -0.52
N ARG A 154 -20.39 9.66 -1.59
CA ARG A 154 -19.63 9.28 -2.79
C ARG A 154 -18.18 8.96 -2.46
N LEU A 155 -17.52 9.83 -1.72
CA LEU A 155 -16.11 9.63 -1.32
C LEU A 155 -15.96 8.48 -0.31
N LEU A 156 -16.92 8.29 0.61
CA LEU A 156 -16.91 7.13 1.50
C LEU A 156 -17.04 5.80 0.74
N ARG A 157 -17.84 5.75 -0.35
CA ARG A 157 -17.90 4.56 -1.20
C ARG A 157 -16.53 4.20 -1.76
N GLY A 158 -15.79 5.18 -2.26
CA GLY A 158 -14.41 4.98 -2.74
C GLY A 158 -13.45 4.54 -1.62
N TYR A 159 -13.53 5.18 -0.45
CA TYR A 159 -12.72 4.79 0.72
C TYR A 159 -12.96 3.32 1.12
N TYR A 160 -14.24 2.92 1.27
CA TYR A 160 -14.59 1.53 1.62
C TYR A 160 -14.25 0.54 0.49
N ALA A 161 -14.34 0.98 -0.77
CA ALA A 161 -13.89 0.19 -1.91
C ALA A 161 -12.39 -0.06 -1.87
N ALA A 162 -11.58 0.97 -1.55
CA ALA A 162 -10.14 0.83 -1.37
C ALA A 162 -9.78 -0.16 -0.25
N VAL A 163 -10.49 -0.08 0.90
CA VAL A 163 -10.32 -1.03 2.01
C VAL A 163 -10.64 -2.45 1.57
N SER A 164 -11.78 -2.65 0.87
CA SER A 164 -12.20 -3.98 0.40
C SER A 164 -11.24 -4.59 -0.61
N ALA A 165 -10.68 -3.78 -1.50
CA ALA A 165 -9.70 -4.23 -2.48
C ALA A 165 -8.38 -4.63 -1.80
N MET A 166 -7.93 -3.85 -0.81
CA MET A 166 -6.76 -4.19 -0.01
C MET A 166 -6.97 -5.47 0.78
N ASP A 167 -8.12 -5.62 1.45
CA ASP A 167 -8.49 -6.83 2.21
C ASP A 167 -8.46 -8.07 1.32
N ALA A 168 -9.03 -7.98 0.10
CA ALA A 168 -8.95 -9.06 -0.88
C ALA A 168 -7.51 -9.38 -1.29
N GLY A 169 -6.64 -8.36 -1.40
CA GLY A 169 -5.21 -8.53 -1.65
C GLY A 169 -4.51 -9.28 -0.50
N VAL A 170 -4.79 -8.89 0.73
CA VAL A 170 -4.27 -9.58 1.93
C VAL A 170 -4.74 -11.04 1.96
N GLY A 171 -6.02 -11.31 1.66
CA GLY A 171 -6.54 -12.67 1.54
C GLY A 171 -5.73 -13.52 0.56
N LYS A 172 -5.44 -13.00 -0.64
CA LYS A 172 -4.62 -13.70 -1.65
C LYS A 172 -3.21 -14.03 -1.13
N LEU A 173 -2.61 -13.14 -0.35
CA LEU A 173 -1.28 -13.38 0.25
C LEU A 173 -1.33 -14.50 1.29
N LEU A 174 -2.35 -14.51 2.15
CA LEU A 174 -2.55 -15.56 3.15
C LEU A 174 -2.82 -16.93 2.47
N ASP A 175 -3.71 -16.95 1.48
CA ASP A 175 -3.99 -18.17 0.70
C ASP A 175 -2.71 -18.70 0.03
N LYS A 176 -1.84 -17.81 -0.46
CA LYS A 176 -0.57 -18.21 -1.09
C LYS A 176 0.40 -18.83 -0.07
N LEU A 177 0.48 -18.35 1.16
CA LEU A 177 1.28 -18.95 2.20
C LEU A 177 0.83 -20.41 2.50
N GLU A 178 -0.50 -20.63 2.53
CA GLU A 178 -1.07 -21.99 2.68
C GLU A 178 -0.75 -22.86 1.47
N GLU A 179 -0.97 -22.35 0.25
CA GLU A 179 -0.67 -23.06 -1.00
C GLU A 179 0.78 -23.53 -1.08
N LEU A 180 1.71 -22.68 -0.65
CA LEU A 180 3.15 -22.96 -0.64
C LEU A 180 3.58 -23.85 0.55
N GLY A 181 2.68 -24.11 1.50
CA GLY A 181 2.97 -24.93 2.68
C GLY A 181 3.92 -24.29 3.69
N ILE A 182 3.99 -22.95 3.72
CA ILE A 182 4.90 -22.18 4.59
C ILE A 182 4.16 -21.31 5.62
N ALA A 183 2.83 -21.42 5.71
CA ALA A 183 2.03 -20.58 6.61
C ALA A 183 2.44 -20.73 8.08
N GLU A 184 2.65 -21.95 8.55
CA GLU A 184 3.02 -22.26 9.95
C GLU A 184 4.42 -21.73 10.32
N ASP A 185 5.31 -21.56 9.34
CA ASP A 185 6.68 -21.06 9.51
C ASP A 185 6.82 -19.56 9.20
N THR A 186 5.70 -18.86 8.89
CA THR A 186 5.69 -17.46 8.50
C THR A 186 4.95 -16.60 9.52
N ASN A 187 5.63 -15.62 10.10
CA ASN A 187 4.99 -14.60 10.93
C ASN A 187 4.38 -13.52 10.04
N VAL A 188 3.07 -13.34 10.13
CA VAL A 188 2.34 -12.27 9.43
C VAL A 188 2.05 -11.14 10.41
N ILE A 189 2.48 -9.93 10.06
CA ILE A 189 2.25 -8.71 10.84
C ILE A 189 1.43 -7.74 10.00
N PHE A 190 0.23 -7.39 10.49
CA PHE A 190 -0.62 -6.36 9.88
C PHE A 190 -0.55 -5.09 10.73
N THR A 191 -0.23 -3.97 10.11
CA THR A 191 -0.11 -2.67 10.79
C THR A 191 -0.40 -1.52 9.83
N SER A 192 -0.40 -0.30 10.34
CA SER A 192 -0.55 0.93 9.58
C SER A 192 0.44 1.98 10.07
N ASP A 193 0.85 2.89 9.20
CA ASP A 193 1.67 4.06 9.55
C ASP A 193 0.85 5.10 10.34
N ASN A 194 -0.43 5.26 10.00
CA ASN A 194 -1.41 6.12 10.68
C ASN A 194 -2.82 5.67 10.33
N GLY A 195 -3.81 6.35 10.83
CA GLY A 195 -5.22 6.14 10.50
C GLY A 195 -5.87 7.38 9.91
N MET A 196 -7.08 7.19 9.37
CA MET A 196 -7.98 8.25 8.91
C MET A 196 -9.17 8.29 9.86
N ASN A 197 -9.47 9.45 10.47
CA ASN A 197 -10.55 9.52 11.45
C ASN A 197 -11.96 9.59 10.83
N MET A 198 -12.11 9.88 9.56
CA MET A 198 -13.35 9.83 8.76
C MET A 198 -14.57 10.47 9.45
N GLY A 199 -14.36 11.54 10.22
CA GLY A 199 -15.38 12.23 10.97
C GLY A 199 -15.45 11.90 12.47
N HIS A 200 -14.61 11.02 12.97
CA HIS A 200 -14.45 10.77 14.41
C HIS A 200 -13.43 11.75 15.01
N HIS A 201 -13.75 12.75 15.74
CA HIS A 201 -12.91 13.82 16.35
C HIS A 201 -12.83 15.12 15.58
#